data_5eb7a9f0bb80e5afb0c389210e063a60
#
_entry.id   5eb7a9f0bb80e5afb0c389210e063a60
#
_cell.length_a   1.000
_cell.length_b   1.000
_cell.length_c   1.000
_cell.angle_alpha   90.00
_cell.angle_beta   90.00
_cell.angle_gamma   90.00
#
_symmetry.space_group_name_H-M   'P 1'
#
loop_
_entity.id
_entity.type
_entity.pdbx_description
1 polymer ?
#
loop_
_entity_poly.entity_id
_entity_poly.type
_entity_poly.pdbx_seq_one_letter_code
_entity_poly.pdbx_strand_id
1 'polypeptide(L)'
;SEYAKKFASYSKYHSIDIHENNIEFSGETTSQTIDYLSLTSPIAVQTGWFWDALQFGTTEKVILFGGVDMKASQSLCNTINLHIKKFINEKMLKNEAAITDAAKSARSLLSNQRYVRHVETQQWLSTFEWLSINFKQKKLSKNLSTTHKKDLEFIKPLLDEGHHLVEKLNERFVAKQLAEYETYFDQVETKPLTENQRKACVRDEKFNLVLAGAGTGKTSTMIGRAGYLLKSGLAKPEEILMLAYGDDAVKEM
;
A
#
# COMPACT_ATOMS: atom_id res chain seq x y z
N SER A 1 -14.88 0.86 -47.03
CA SER A 1 -15.84 1.97 -47.10
C SER A 1 -15.43 3.05 -46.11
N GLU A 2 -15.71 4.32 -46.37
CA GLU A 2 -15.45 5.48 -45.48
C GLU A 2 -16.04 5.29 -44.08
N TYR A 3 -17.14 4.59 -43.94
CA TYR A 3 -17.75 4.23 -42.67
C TYR A 3 -16.87 3.32 -41.82
N ALA A 4 -16.20 2.33 -42.42
CA ALA A 4 -15.29 1.45 -41.70
C ALA A 4 -14.05 2.23 -41.18
N LYS A 5 -13.55 3.21 -41.96
CA LYS A 5 -12.45 4.09 -41.52
C LYS A 5 -12.86 5.02 -40.36
N LYS A 6 -14.11 5.48 -40.31
CA LYS A 6 -14.62 6.36 -39.25
C LYS A 6 -14.82 5.61 -37.93
N PHE A 7 -15.09 4.29 -37.95
CA PHE A 7 -15.18 3.44 -36.75
C PHE A 7 -13.84 2.84 -36.34
N ALA A 8 -12.91 2.64 -37.28
CA ALA A 8 -11.53 2.26 -36.97
C ALA A 8 -10.73 3.37 -36.27
N SER A 9 -11.21 4.62 -36.34
CA SER A 9 -10.57 5.77 -35.66
C SER A 9 -10.74 5.78 -34.13
N TYR A 10 -11.43 4.79 -33.54
CA TYR A 10 -11.56 4.65 -32.09
C TYR A 10 -10.39 3.91 -31.44
N SER A 11 -9.58 3.18 -32.18
CA SER A 11 -8.35 2.59 -31.64
C SER A 11 -7.15 3.45 -32.02
N LYS A 12 -6.48 3.97 -30.99
CA LYS A 12 -5.20 4.68 -31.12
C LYS A 12 -4.09 3.76 -31.63
N TYR A 13 -4.31 2.45 -31.57
CA TYR A 13 -3.34 1.42 -31.85
C TYR A 13 -3.84 0.49 -32.96
N HIS A 14 -2.92 0.02 -33.84
CA HIS A 14 -3.22 -0.85 -34.98
C HIS A 14 -2.74 -2.29 -34.76
N SER A 15 -1.73 -2.48 -33.90
CA SER A 15 -1.25 -3.80 -33.53
C SER A 15 -1.04 -3.94 -32.03
N ILE A 16 -1.06 -5.20 -31.61
CA ILE A 16 -0.78 -5.61 -30.25
C ILE A 16 0.21 -6.78 -30.33
N ASP A 17 1.36 -6.61 -29.70
CA ASP A 17 2.40 -7.62 -29.63
C ASP A 17 2.53 -8.12 -28.20
N ILE A 18 2.49 -9.43 -28.03
CA ILE A 18 2.50 -10.11 -26.74
C ILE A 18 3.88 -10.68 -26.53
N HIS A 19 4.62 -10.06 -25.62
CA HIS A 19 5.96 -10.46 -25.22
C HIS A 19 5.93 -11.36 -23.97
N GLU A 20 7.09 -11.79 -23.52
CA GLU A 20 7.22 -12.68 -22.37
C GLU A 20 6.67 -12.03 -21.07
N ASN A 21 6.88 -10.73 -20.87
CA ASN A 21 6.57 -10.00 -19.64
C ASN A 21 5.71 -8.74 -19.82
N ASN A 22 5.42 -8.37 -21.05
CA ASN A 22 4.67 -7.16 -21.36
C ASN A 22 3.83 -7.29 -22.63
N ILE A 23 2.98 -6.32 -22.86
CA ILE A 23 2.19 -6.13 -24.07
C ILE A 23 2.58 -4.79 -24.66
N GLU A 24 2.94 -4.79 -25.94
CA GLU A 24 3.21 -3.59 -26.71
C GLU A 24 2.04 -3.28 -27.64
N PHE A 25 1.62 -2.03 -27.61
CA PHE A 25 0.60 -1.47 -28.49
C PHE A 25 1.28 -0.52 -29.46
N SER A 26 1.14 -0.75 -30.76
CA SER A 26 1.72 0.12 -31.78
C SER A 26 0.62 0.78 -32.60
N GLY A 27 0.73 2.09 -32.80
CA GLY A 27 -0.10 2.94 -33.66
C GLY A 27 0.77 3.68 -34.68
N GLU A 28 0.16 4.50 -35.54
CA GLU A 28 0.90 5.23 -36.61
C GLU A 28 1.99 6.16 -36.04
N THR A 29 1.71 6.82 -34.92
CA THR A 29 2.62 7.81 -34.32
C THR A 29 2.89 7.55 -32.84
N THR A 30 2.33 6.49 -32.26
CA THR A 30 2.39 6.23 -30.81
C THR A 30 2.58 4.77 -30.55
N SER A 31 3.53 4.43 -29.67
CA SER A 31 3.63 3.12 -29.07
C SER A 31 3.44 3.22 -27.56
N GLN A 32 2.98 2.15 -26.95
CA GLN A 32 2.83 2.03 -25.51
C GLN A 32 3.03 0.60 -25.06
N THR A 33 3.83 0.41 -24.04
CA THR A 33 4.07 -0.88 -23.41
C THR A 33 3.37 -0.97 -22.06
N ILE A 34 2.77 -2.11 -21.75
CA ILE A 34 2.18 -2.43 -20.44
C ILE A 34 2.88 -3.66 -19.89
N ASP A 35 3.53 -3.54 -18.73
CA ASP A 35 4.02 -4.69 -17.98
C ASP A 35 2.85 -5.48 -17.40
N TYR A 36 2.91 -6.82 -17.44
CA TYR A 36 1.86 -7.68 -16.90
C TYR A 36 1.58 -7.44 -15.42
N LEU A 37 2.59 -7.03 -14.66
CA LEU A 37 2.45 -6.73 -13.23
C LEU A 37 1.74 -5.39 -12.96
N SER A 38 1.62 -4.51 -13.96
CA SER A 38 0.86 -3.26 -13.83
C SER A 38 -0.64 -3.43 -14.09
N LEU A 39 -1.06 -4.60 -14.57
CA LEU A 39 -2.48 -4.89 -14.81
C LEU A 39 -3.24 -5.06 -13.50
N THR A 40 -4.33 -4.34 -13.34
CA THR A 40 -5.18 -4.38 -12.13
C THR A 40 -6.33 -5.39 -12.21
N SER A 41 -6.61 -5.90 -13.42
CA SER A 41 -7.68 -6.86 -13.69
C SER A 41 -7.34 -7.73 -14.91
N PRO A 42 -7.95 -8.90 -15.05
CA PRO A 42 -7.91 -9.62 -16.31
C PRO A 42 -8.42 -8.75 -17.47
N ILE A 43 -7.87 -8.99 -18.65
CA ILE A 43 -8.33 -8.34 -19.88
C ILE A 43 -9.78 -8.74 -20.11
N ALA A 44 -10.62 -7.78 -20.44
CA ALA A 44 -12.03 -7.98 -20.72
C ALA A 44 -12.37 -7.63 -22.17
N VAL A 45 -13.40 -8.23 -22.71
CA VAL A 45 -13.99 -7.86 -24.00
C VAL A 45 -15.04 -6.79 -23.74
N GLN A 46 -14.90 -5.66 -24.43
CA GLN A 46 -15.95 -4.66 -24.53
C GLN A 46 -16.65 -4.83 -25.88
N THR A 47 -17.90 -5.28 -25.85
CA THR A 47 -18.68 -5.55 -27.07
C THR A 47 -19.09 -4.25 -27.75
N GLY A 48 -18.88 -4.20 -29.05
CA GLY A 48 -19.31 -3.10 -29.92
C GLY A 48 -20.41 -3.52 -30.87
N TRP A 49 -20.84 -2.60 -31.76
CA TRP A 49 -21.87 -2.89 -32.74
C TRP A 49 -21.36 -3.65 -33.98
N PHE A 50 -20.12 -3.39 -34.39
CA PHE A 50 -19.48 -4.03 -35.55
C PHE A 50 -18.17 -4.72 -35.20
N TRP A 51 -17.45 -4.21 -34.17
CA TRP A 51 -16.15 -4.69 -33.72
C TRP A 51 -16.10 -4.61 -32.21
N ASP A 52 -15.43 -5.55 -31.60
CA ASP A 52 -15.16 -5.55 -30.18
C ASP A 52 -13.86 -4.79 -29.86
N ALA A 53 -13.69 -4.47 -28.59
CA ALA A 53 -12.44 -3.95 -28.06
C ALA A 53 -11.95 -4.81 -26.90
N LEU A 54 -10.63 -4.95 -26.77
CA LEU A 54 -10.00 -5.51 -25.58
C LEU A 54 -9.67 -4.38 -24.60
N GLN A 55 -10.09 -4.54 -23.37
CA GLN A 55 -9.88 -3.57 -22.28
C GLN A 55 -8.78 -4.03 -21.35
N PHE A 56 -7.75 -3.19 -21.19
CA PHE A 56 -6.60 -3.39 -20.32
C PHE A 56 -6.65 -2.36 -19.18
N GLY A 57 -6.96 -2.79 -17.97
CA GLY A 57 -6.93 -1.94 -16.78
C GLY A 57 -5.54 -1.93 -16.15
N THR A 58 -4.92 -0.75 -15.98
CA THR A 58 -3.69 -0.57 -15.24
C THR A 58 -3.93 0.28 -13.99
N THR A 59 -2.93 0.45 -13.14
CA THR A 59 -2.99 1.33 -11.96
C THR A 59 -3.20 2.79 -12.33
N GLU A 60 -2.77 3.21 -13.53
CA GLU A 60 -2.82 4.60 -13.97
C GLU A 60 -4.02 4.91 -14.87
N LYS A 61 -4.39 3.98 -15.73
CA LYS A 61 -5.41 4.19 -16.78
C LYS A 61 -6.00 2.90 -17.32
N VAL A 62 -7.08 3.05 -18.08
CA VAL A 62 -7.65 1.97 -18.90
C VAL A 62 -7.23 2.20 -20.36
N ILE A 63 -6.72 1.15 -21.01
CA ILE A 63 -6.37 1.15 -22.43
C ILE A 63 -7.36 0.27 -23.16
N LEU A 64 -7.90 0.78 -24.27
CA LEU A 64 -8.78 0.07 -25.17
C LEU A 64 -8.06 -0.20 -26.49
N PHE A 65 -8.04 -1.46 -26.88
CA PHE A 65 -7.59 -1.92 -28.19
C PHE A 65 -8.81 -2.36 -29.00
N GLY A 66 -9.29 -1.50 -29.89
CA GLY A 66 -10.49 -1.71 -30.70
C GLY A 66 -10.22 -2.36 -32.05
N GLY A 67 -11.31 -2.64 -32.80
CA GLY A 67 -11.22 -3.22 -34.13
C GLY A 67 -11.01 -4.74 -34.15
N VAL A 68 -11.31 -5.40 -33.04
CA VAL A 68 -11.20 -6.87 -32.93
C VAL A 68 -12.45 -7.53 -33.50
N ASP A 69 -12.27 -8.56 -34.32
CA ASP A 69 -13.39 -9.35 -34.87
C ASP A 69 -14.22 -9.97 -33.74
N MET A 70 -15.53 -9.79 -33.77
CA MET A 70 -16.45 -10.21 -32.70
C MET A 70 -16.41 -11.71 -32.45
N LYS A 71 -16.16 -12.54 -33.51
CA LYS A 71 -16.09 -14.00 -33.36
C LYS A 71 -14.78 -14.45 -32.72
N ALA A 72 -13.72 -13.65 -32.90
CA ALA A 72 -12.39 -13.95 -32.39
C ALA A 72 -12.09 -13.28 -31.05
N SER A 73 -12.81 -12.20 -30.68
CA SER A 73 -12.51 -11.34 -29.54
C SER A 73 -12.41 -12.10 -28.21
N GLN A 74 -13.39 -12.96 -27.92
CA GLN A 74 -13.42 -13.74 -26.69
C GLN A 74 -12.29 -14.78 -26.63
N SER A 75 -12.01 -15.45 -27.78
CA SER A 75 -10.93 -16.43 -27.88
C SER A 75 -9.56 -15.75 -27.69
N LEU A 76 -9.35 -14.61 -28.35
CA LEU A 76 -8.13 -13.81 -28.21
C LEU A 76 -7.94 -13.32 -26.77
N CYS A 77 -8.99 -12.75 -26.17
CA CYS A 77 -8.99 -12.33 -24.78
C CYS A 77 -8.60 -13.47 -23.83
N ASN A 78 -9.19 -14.65 -24.00
CA ASN A 78 -8.89 -15.83 -23.20
C ASN A 78 -7.43 -16.29 -23.38
N THR A 79 -6.92 -16.27 -24.60
CA THR A 79 -5.52 -16.64 -24.91
C THR A 79 -4.55 -15.69 -24.24
N ILE A 80 -4.76 -14.39 -24.35
CA ILE A 80 -3.90 -13.37 -23.71
C ILE A 80 -3.96 -13.53 -22.17
N ASN A 81 -5.15 -13.66 -21.60
CA ASN A 81 -5.31 -13.88 -20.16
C ASN A 81 -4.62 -15.16 -19.67
N LEU A 82 -4.63 -16.23 -20.47
CA LEU A 82 -3.93 -17.47 -20.16
C LEU A 82 -2.42 -17.28 -20.17
N HIS A 83 -1.90 -16.54 -21.15
CA HIS A 83 -0.47 -16.22 -21.26
C HIS A 83 0.00 -15.36 -20.05
N ILE A 84 -0.71 -14.29 -19.76
CA ILE A 84 -0.44 -13.44 -18.59
C ILE A 84 -0.45 -14.26 -17.30
N LYS A 85 -1.45 -15.12 -17.13
CA LYS A 85 -1.56 -15.97 -15.95
C LYS A 85 -0.40 -16.96 -15.83
N LYS A 86 0.06 -17.54 -16.96
CA LYS A 86 1.22 -18.44 -16.98
C LYS A 86 2.47 -17.68 -16.51
N PHE A 87 2.74 -16.49 -17.06
CA PHE A 87 3.85 -15.63 -16.65
C PHE A 87 3.81 -15.30 -15.16
N ILE A 88 2.65 -14.84 -14.66
CA ILE A 88 2.48 -14.49 -13.23
C ILE A 88 2.74 -15.72 -12.35
N ASN A 89 2.22 -16.88 -12.71
CA ASN A 89 2.42 -18.13 -11.98
C ASN A 89 3.90 -18.53 -11.94
N GLU A 90 4.60 -18.45 -13.06
CA GLU A 90 6.03 -18.76 -13.16
C GLU A 90 6.85 -17.77 -12.32
N LYS A 91 6.50 -16.49 -12.37
CA LYS A 91 7.14 -15.47 -11.54
C LYS A 91 6.89 -15.70 -10.04
N MET A 92 5.66 -16.10 -9.67
CA MET A 92 5.33 -16.46 -8.28
C MET A 92 6.14 -17.66 -7.79
N LEU A 93 6.26 -18.71 -8.61
CA LEU A 93 7.06 -19.89 -8.27
C LEU A 93 8.55 -19.53 -8.11
N LYS A 94 9.09 -18.70 -9.00
CA LYS A 94 10.48 -18.19 -8.91
C LYS A 94 10.70 -17.29 -7.69
N ASN A 95 9.65 -16.72 -7.10
CA ASN A 95 9.74 -15.77 -5.98
C ASN A 95 9.06 -16.31 -4.69
N GLU A 96 9.03 -17.62 -4.47
CA GLU A 96 8.53 -18.21 -3.22
C GLU A 96 9.19 -17.61 -1.97
N ALA A 97 10.49 -17.32 -2.05
CA ALA A 97 11.22 -16.62 -1.00
C ALA A 97 10.60 -15.23 -0.71
N ALA A 98 10.24 -14.47 -1.75
CA ALA A 98 9.63 -13.15 -1.59
C ALA A 98 8.25 -13.21 -0.91
N ILE A 99 7.45 -14.25 -1.16
CA ILE A 99 6.16 -14.46 -0.46
C ILE A 99 6.41 -14.73 1.02
N THR A 100 7.39 -15.56 1.33
CA THR A 100 7.78 -15.85 2.71
C THR A 100 8.29 -14.60 3.43
N ASP A 101 9.13 -13.80 2.76
CA ASP A 101 9.67 -12.56 3.32
C ASP A 101 8.58 -11.51 3.53
N ALA A 102 7.65 -11.37 2.59
CA ALA A 102 6.48 -10.51 2.75
C ALA A 102 5.64 -10.91 3.97
N ALA A 103 5.35 -12.19 4.12
CA ALA A 103 4.57 -12.67 5.25
C ALA A 103 5.32 -12.53 6.59
N LYS A 104 6.63 -12.80 6.61
CA LYS A 104 7.47 -12.64 7.80
C LYS A 104 7.54 -11.17 8.23
N SER A 105 7.81 -10.27 7.30
CA SER A 105 7.87 -8.83 7.58
C SER A 105 6.50 -8.26 7.95
N ALA A 106 5.40 -8.73 7.33
CA ALA A 106 4.05 -8.37 7.73
C ALA A 106 3.69 -8.81 9.15
N ARG A 107 4.08 -10.04 9.56
CA ARG A 107 3.89 -10.50 10.95
C ARG A 107 4.63 -9.62 11.95
N SER A 108 5.86 -9.20 11.63
CA SER A 108 6.62 -8.27 12.46
C SER A 108 5.95 -6.89 12.52
N LEU A 109 5.51 -6.37 11.37
CA LEU A 109 4.82 -5.08 11.26
C LEU A 109 3.52 -5.07 12.08
N LEU A 110 2.72 -6.14 12.02
CA LEU A 110 1.40 -6.26 12.64
C LEU A 110 1.44 -6.83 14.08
N SER A 111 2.60 -6.91 14.72
CA SER A 111 2.79 -7.62 16.00
C SER A 111 2.09 -7.00 17.22
N ASN A 112 1.44 -5.84 17.11
CA ASN A 112 0.77 -5.09 18.22
C ASN A 112 1.68 -4.72 19.41
N GLN A 113 2.99 -4.91 19.31
CA GLN A 113 3.93 -4.64 20.41
C GLN A 113 4.47 -3.22 20.38
N ARG A 114 4.27 -2.50 19.28
CA ARG A 114 4.73 -1.14 19.07
C ARG A 114 3.79 -0.35 18.14
N TYR A 115 3.96 0.95 18.14
CA TYR A 115 3.36 1.81 17.14
C TYR A 115 3.98 1.53 15.76
N VAL A 116 3.16 1.38 14.73
CA VAL A 116 3.61 1.16 13.35
C VAL A 116 3.59 2.48 12.60
N ARG A 117 4.75 2.98 12.22
CA ARG A 117 4.87 4.26 11.52
C ARG A 117 4.30 4.17 10.10
N HIS A 118 3.68 5.24 9.65
CA HIS A 118 3.13 5.32 8.28
C HIS A 118 4.17 5.00 7.20
N VAL A 119 5.41 5.48 7.38
CA VAL A 119 6.51 5.22 6.44
C VAL A 119 6.86 3.74 6.33
N GLU A 120 6.75 2.96 7.40
CA GLU A 120 7.04 1.52 7.40
C GLU A 120 5.96 0.76 6.60
N THR A 121 4.69 1.14 6.79
CA THR A 121 3.58 0.58 6.02
C THR A 121 3.73 0.90 4.53
N GLN A 122 4.09 2.13 4.19
CA GLN A 122 4.30 2.55 2.82
C GLN A 122 5.48 1.82 2.16
N GLN A 123 6.59 1.65 2.87
CA GLN A 123 7.75 0.88 2.39
C GLN A 123 7.39 -0.58 2.15
N TRP A 124 6.63 -1.19 3.06
CA TRP A 124 6.18 -2.57 2.90
C TRP A 124 5.27 -2.70 1.67
N LEU A 125 4.29 -1.82 1.53
CA LEU A 125 3.38 -1.81 0.37
C LEU A 125 4.14 -1.62 -0.94
N SER A 126 5.03 -0.64 -1.05
CA SER A 126 5.81 -0.39 -2.27
C SER A 126 6.70 -1.58 -2.66
N THR A 127 7.18 -2.36 -1.68
CA THR A 127 8.00 -3.55 -1.93
C THR A 127 7.18 -4.74 -2.44
N PHE A 128 5.94 -4.91 -1.95
CA PHE A 128 5.15 -6.12 -2.15
C PHE A 128 3.82 -5.90 -2.88
N GLU A 129 3.48 -4.67 -3.31
CA GLU A 129 2.19 -4.39 -3.98
C GLU A 129 1.98 -5.22 -5.26
N TRP A 130 3.06 -5.64 -5.93
CA TRP A 130 2.99 -6.51 -7.10
C TRP A 130 2.31 -7.87 -6.78
N LEU A 131 2.31 -8.30 -5.51
CA LEU A 131 1.57 -9.48 -5.08
C LEU A 131 0.05 -9.26 -5.14
N SER A 132 -0.43 -8.01 -5.04
CA SER A 132 -1.87 -7.68 -5.06
C SER A 132 -2.54 -8.07 -6.38
N ILE A 133 -1.81 -8.03 -7.49
CA ILE A 133 -2.31 -8.39 -8.83
C ILE A 133 -2.79 -9.84 -8.82
N ASN A 134 -2.11 -10.71 -8.10
CA ASN A 134 -2.42 -12.13 -8.02
C ASN A 134 -3.70 -12.43 -7.23
N PHE A 135 -4.06 -11.56 -6.28
CA PHE A 135 -5.29 -11.72 -5.49
C PHE A 135 -6.54 -11.26 -6.25
N LYS A 136 -6.41 -10.25 -7.13
CA LYS A 136 -7.53 -9.79 -7.97
C LYS A 136 -7.90 -10.83 -9.03
N GLN A 137 -6.95 -11.67 -9.45
CA GLN A 137 -7.21 -12.83 -10.29
C GLN A 137 -7.59 -14.02 -9.41
N LYS A 138 -8.85 -14.31 -9.21
CA LYS A 138 -9.50 -15.28 -8.28
C LYS A 138 -8.93 -16.72 -8.19
N LYS A 139 -7.77 -17.03 -8.79
CA LYS A 139 -7.14 -18.36 -8.69
C LYS A 139 -5.68 -18.22 -8.31
N LEU A 140 -5.40 -18.40 -7.02
CA LEU A 140 -4.06 -18.73 -6.55
C LEU A 140 -3.47 -19.86 -7.39
N SER A 141 -2.22 -19.79 -7.75
CA SER A 141 -1.57 -20.85 -8.50
C SER A 141 -1.75 -22.19 -7.79
N LYS A 142 -2.26 -23.19 -8.52
CA LYS A 142 -2.40 -24.55 -7.98
C LYS A 142 -1.05 -25.14 -7.54
N ASN A 143 0.04 -24.62 -8.09
CA ASN A 143 1.40 -25.12 -7.90
C ASN A 143 2.10 -24.57 -6.64
N LEU A 144 1.55 -23.51 -5.99
CA LEU A 144 2.11 -23.02 -4.73
C LEU A 144 1.89 -24.03 -3.59
N SER A 145 2.87 -24.15 -2.72
CA SER A 145 2.74 -24.96 -1.49
C SER A 145 1.62 -24.44 -0.60
N THR A 146 1.11 -25.30 0.27
CA THR A 146 0.08 -24.93 1.26
C THR A 146 0.54 -23.80 2.16
N THR A 147 1.84 -23.76 2.50
CA THR A 147 2.44 -22.70 3.33
C THR A 147 2.37 -21.35 2.62
N HIS A 148 2.83 -21.27 1.37
CA HIS A 148 2.80 -20.02 0.60
C HIS A 148 1.38 -19.52 0.33
N LYS A 149 0.40 -20.44 0.16
CA LYS A 149 -1.02 -20.06 0.07
C LYS A 149 -1.50 -19.39 1.34
N LYS A 150 -1.17 -19.95 2.51
CA LYS A 150 -1.50 -19.36 3.81
C LYS A 150 -0.81 -18.00 4.01
N ASP A 151 0.45 -17.90 3.61
CA ASP A 151 1.20 -16.65 3.69
C ASP A 151 0.57 -15.55 2.82
N LEU A 152 0.16 -15.89 1.59
CA LEU A 152 -0.55 -14.96 0.72
C LEU A 152 -1.92 -14.54 1.30
N GLU A 153 -2.70 -15.48 1.84
CA GLU A 153 -3.97 -15.17 2.52
C GLU A 153 -3.77 -14.26 3.73
N PHE A 154 -2.69 -14.46 4.49
CA PHE A 154 -2.36 -13.63 5.63
C PHE A 154 -2.03 -12.18 5.24
N ILE A 155 -1.24 -11.96 4.17
CA ILE A 155 -0.83 -10.61 3.76
C ILE A 155 -1.90 -9.87 2.96
N LYS A 156 -2.92 -10.56 2.46
CA LYS A 156 -3.96 -9.97 1.62
C LYS A 156 -4.64 -8.74 2.25
N PRO A 157 -5.10 -8.73 3.51
CA PRO A 157 -5.70 -7.53 4.11
C PRO A 157 -4.75 -6.34 4.15
N LEU A 158 -3.45 -6.59 4.33
CA LEU A 158 -2.43 -5.54 4.34
C LEU A 158 -2.20 -4.97 2.94
N LEU A 159 -2.28 -5.80 1.90
CA LEU A 159 -2.19 -5.37 0.50
C LEU A 159 -3.43 -4.58 0.03
N ASP A 160 -4.62 -4.97 0.50
CA ASP A 160 -5.88 -4.36 0.08
C ASP A 160 -6.18 -3.05 0.83
N GLU A 161 -5.96 -3.01 2.15
CA GLU A 161 -6.35 -1.90 3.04
C GLU A 161 -5.26 -1.57 4.07
N GLY A 162 -3.98 -1.69 3.71
CA GLY A 162 -2.86 -1.65 4.66
C GLY A 162 -2.85 -0.44 5.58
N HIS A 163 -3.07 0.76 5.05
CA HIS A 163 -3.08 1.98 5.87
C HIS A 163 -4.21 1.96 6.91
N HIS A 164 -5.41 1.56 6.52
CA HIS A 164 -6.56 1.50 7.41
C HIS A 164 -6.41 0.39 8.48
N LEU A 165 -5.85 -0.76 8.08
CA LEU A 165 -5.56 -1.85 9.01
C LEU A 165 -4.56 -1.40 10.07
N VAL A 166 -3.45 -0.76 9.65
CA VAL A 166 -2.41 -0.26 10.55
C VAL A 166 -2.94 0.86 11.44
N GLU A 167 -3.78 1.76 10.94
CA GLU A 167 -4.41 2.81 11.75
C GLU A 167 -5.22 2.21 12.91
N LYS A 168 -6.06 1.20 12.64
CA LYS A 168 -6.82 0.50 13.70
C LYS A 168 -5.90 -0.18 14.73
N LEU A 169 -4.77 -0.74 14.30
CA LEU A 169 -3.80 -1.32 15.21
C LEU A 169 -3.13 -0.25 16.08
N ASN A 170 -2.75 0.87 15.48
CA ASN A 170 -2.17 2.00 16.18
C ASN A 170 -3.13 2.62 17.20
N GLU A 171 -4.42 2.74 16.87
CA GLU A 171 -5.44 3.21 17.84
C GLU A 171 -5.54 2.28 19.06
N ARG A 172 -5.53 0.97 18.86
CA ARG A 172 -5.52 -0.01 19.96
C ARG A 172 -4.23 0.10 20.78
N PHE A 173 -3.08 0.25 20.12
CA PHE A 173 -1.80 0.45 20.80
C PHE A 173 -1.83 1.72 21.64
N VAL A 174 -2.26 2.85 21.07
CA VAL A 174 -2.39 4.13 21.79
C VAL A 174 -3.30 3.99 22.99
N ALA A 175 -4.49 3.40 22.84
CA ALA A 175 -5.42 3.19 23.95
C ALA A 175 -4.80 2.34 25.09
N LYS A 176 -4.07 1.27 24.74
CA LYS A 176 -3.34 0.45 25.70
C LYS A 176 -2.29 1.27 26.45
N GLN A 177 -1.47 2.05 25.73
CA GLN A 177 -0.41 2.85 26.33
C GLN A 177 -0.96 3.98 27.21
N LEU A 178 -2.08 4.60 26.82
CA LEU A 178 -2.74 5.60 27.65
C LEU A 178 -3.19 5.04 29.01
N ALA A 179 -3.71 3.83 29.02
CA ALA A 179 -4.10 3.14 30.24
C ALA A 179 -2.88 2.70 31.07
N GLU A 180 -1.83 2.17 30.45
CA GLU A 180 -0.62 1.68 31.11
C GLU A 180 0.16 2.81 31.78
N TYR A 181 0.21 4.01 31.17
CA TYR A 181 0.95 5.18 31.66
C TYR A 181 0.04 6.27 32.22
N GLU A 182 -1.20 5.96 32.60
CA GLU A 182 -2.17 6.93 33.13
C GLU A 182 -1.60 7.72 34.31
N THR A 183 -1.10 7.05 35.34
CA THR A 183 -0.50 7.67 36.53
C THR A 183 0.67 8.59 36.18
N TYR A 184 1.49 8.20 35.18
CA TYR A 184 2.58 9.04 34.72
C TYR A 184 2.06 10.33 34.10
N PHE A 185 1.06 10.25 33.21
CA PHE A 185 0.49 11.42 32.55
C PHE A 185 -0.29 12.34 33.50
N ASP A 186 -0.78 11.80 34.63
CA ASP A 186 -1.41 12.58 35.69
C ASP A 186 -0.41 13.38 36.51
N GLN A 187 0.84 12.93 36.61
CA GLN A 187 1.85 13.45 37.56
C GLN A 187 3.05 14.11 36.89
N VAL A 188 3.18 14.03 35.55
CA VAL A 188 4.35 14.55 34.84
C VAL A 188 4.46 16.06 34.89
N GLU A 189 3.35 16.73 35.11
CA GLU A 189 3.23 18.19 35.26
C GLU A 189 2.38 18.55 36.47
N THR A 190 2.34 19.84 36.83
CA THR A 190 1.51 20.36 37.94
C THR A 190 0.01 20.05 37.72
N LYS A 191 -0.42 19.97 36.47
CA LYS A 191 -1.79 19.58 36.07
C LYS A 191 -1.71 18.34 35.18
N PRO A 192 -2.64 17.39 35.34
CA PRO A 192 -2.72 16.23 34.43
C PRO A 192 -2.73 16.63 32.97
N LEU A 193 -2.00 15.90 32.14
CA LEU A 193 -2.08 16.10 30.68
C LEU A 193 -3.48 15.75 30.18
N THR A 194 -3.99 16.56 29.27
CA THR A 194 -5.25 16.29 28.59
C THR A 194 -5.13 15.06 27.69
N GLU A 195 -6.25 14.45 27.33
CA GLU A 195 -6.28 13.26 26.47
C GLU A 195 -5.52 13.47 25.14
N ASN A 196 -5.70 14.64 24.50
CA ASN A 196 -4.99 14.95 23.25
C ASN A 196 -3.49 15.10 23.44
N GLN A 197 -3.03 15.69 24.55
CA GLN A 197 -1.62 15.79 24.89
C GLN A 197 -1.02 14.40 25.13
N ARG A 198 -1.71 13.52 25.87
CA ARG A 198 -1.28 12.14 26.09
C ARG A 198 -1.19 11.36 24.78
N LYS A 199 -2.19 11.49 23.89
CA LYS A 199 -2.15 10.88 22.53
C LYS A 199 -0.94 11.38 21.73
N ALA A 200 -0.63 12.68 21.82
CA ALA A 200 0.56 13.26 21.16
C ALA A 200 1.87 12.70 21.74
N CYS A 201 1.92 12.40 23.05
CA CYS A 201 3.07 11.76 23.68
C CYS A 201 3.29 10.31 23.20
N VAL A 202 2.22 9.56 22.97
CA VAL A 202 2.28 8.12 22.65
C VAL A 202 2.47 7.84 21.16
N ARG A 203 1.88 8.65 20.28
CA ARG A 203 2.02 8.47 18.84
C ARG A 203 3.46 8.60 18.39
N ASP A 204 4.00 7.57 17.71
CA ASP A 204 5.40 7.48 17.34
C ASP A 204 5.59 7.45 15.82
N GLU A 205 5.16 8.53 15.14
CA GLU A 205 5.48 8.73 13.72
C GLU A 205 6.93 9.23 13.54
N LYS A 206 7.48 9.07 12.35
CA LYS A 206 8.81 9.57 11.99
C LYS A 206 8.91 11.10 12.20
N PHE A 207 7.82 11.80 11.91
CA PHE A 207 7.67 13.24 12.12
C PHE A 207 6.32 13.49 12.78
N ASN A 208 6.32 14.15 13.95
CA ASN A 208 5.12 14.54 14.66
C ASN A 208 5.05 16.06 14.72
N LEU A 209 3.93 16.63 14.31
CA LEU A 209 3.64 18.05 14.43
C LEU A 209 2.51 18.27 15.42
N VAL A 210 2.79 19.00 16.51
CA VAL A 210 1.79 19.38 17.51
C VAL A 210 1.39 20.83 17.27
N LEU A 211 0.16 21.05 16.81
CA LEU A 211 -0.40 22.39 16.64
C LEU A 211 -1.18 22.77 17.90
N ALA A 212 -0.74 23.84 18.54
CA ALA A 212 -1.32 24.30 19.81
C ALA A 212 -1.18 25.82 19.97
N GLY A 213 -2.21 26.47 20.47
CA GLY A 213 -2.20 27.90 20.77
C GLY A 213 -1.23 28.30 21.88
N ALA A 214 -1.10 29.60 22.14
CA ALA A 214 -0.31 30.09 23.28
C ALA A 214 -0.95 29.63 24.61
N GLY A 215 -0.14 29.18 25.57
CA GLY A 215 -0.61 28.74 26.89
C GLY A 215 -1.37 27.41 26.91
N THR A 216 -1.41 26.64 25.85
CA THR A 216 -2.14 25.37 25.78
C THR A 216 -1.32 24.14 26.19
N GLY A 217 -0.11 24.33 26.74
CA GLY A 217 0.74 23.25 27.26
C GLY A 217 1.59 22.54 26.20
N LYS A 218 2.15 23.29 25.22
CA LYS A 218 3.12 22.73 24.25
C LYS A 218 4.35 22.15 24.94
N THR A 219 4.94 22.91 25.88
CA THR A 219 6.11 22.51 26.68
C THR A 219 5.78 21.26 27.50
N SER A 220 4.63 21.26 28.18
CA SER A 220 4.16 20.12 28.96
C SER A 220 3.97 18.85 28.09
N THR A 221 3.50 19.02 26.85
CA THR A 221 3.40 17.88 25.90
C THR A 221 4.79 17.37 25.50
N MET A 222 5.76 18.25 25.29
CA MET A 222 7.14 17.85 24.96
C MET A 222 7.82 17.12 26.13
N ILE A 223 7.70 17.64 27.36
CA ILE A 223 8.19 16.99 28.57
C ILE A 223 7.50 15.64 28.77
N GLY A 224 6.17 15.61 28.63
CA GLY A 224 5.39 14.38 28.70
C GLY A 224 5.83 13.33 27.69
N ARG A 225 6.14 13.73 26.44
CA ARG A 225 6.65 12.82 25.41
C ARG A 225 8.05 12.32 25.74
N ALA A 226 8.97 13.21 26.10
CA ALA A 226 10.35 12.81 26.45
C ALA A 226 10.34 11.78 27.59
N GLY A 227 9.62 12.06 28.67
CA GLY A 227 9.51 11.14 29.80
C GLY A 227 8.78 9.84 29.46
N TYR A 228 7.75 9.86 28.58
CA TYR A 228 7.13 8.65 28.07
C TYR A 228 8.12 7.78 27.30
N LEU A 229 8.92 8.36 26.39
CA LEU A 229 9.93 7.63 25.62
C LEU A 229 10.96 6.95 26.54
N LEU A 230 11.40 7.63 27.61
CA LEU A 230 12.31 7.07 28.60
C LEU A 230 11.67 5.94 29.42
N LYS A 231 10.47 6.17 29.94
CA LYS A 231 9.77 5.19 30.80
C LYS A 231 9.33 3.95 30.04
N SER A 232 8.96 4.09 28.77
CA SER A 232 8.60 2.97 27.90
C SER A 232 9.81 2.23 27.31
N GLY A 233 11.02 2.74 27.53
CA GLY A 233 12.25 2.16 26.98
C GLY A 233 12.39 2.34 25.47
N LEU A 234 11.62 3.24 24.87
CA LEU A 234 11.68 3.56 23.43
C LEU A 234 12.89 4.43 23.07
N ALA A 235 13.45 5.16 24.03
CA ALA A 235 14.67 5.93 23.87
C ALA A 235 15.45 5.97 25.18
N LYS A 236 16.76 6.20 25.07
CA LYS A 236 17.66 6.50 26.20
C LYS A 236 17.86 8.00 26.32
N PRO A 237 18.30 8.51 27.49
CA PRO A 237 18.54 9.95 27.69
C PRO A 237 19.45 10.55 26.61
N GLU A 238 20.51 9.87 26.23
CA GLU A 238 21.48 10.29 25.21
C GLU A 238 20.94 10.32 23.78
N GLU A 239 19.75 9.77 23.55
CA GLU A 239 19.07 9.73 22.25
C GLU A 239 18.00 10.83 22.12
N ILE A 240 17.79 11.64 23.19
CA ILE A 240 16.77 12.70 23.20
C ILE A 240 17.46 14.07 23.21
N LEU A 241 17.19 14.87 22.18
CA LEU A 241 17.56 16.28 22.15
C LEU A 241 16.30 17.13 22.23
N MET A 242 16.18 17.95 23.27
CA MET A 242 15.11 18.94 23.42
C MET A 242 15.66 20.34 23.13
N LEU A 243 14.94 21.10 22.31
CA LEU A 243 15.31 22.46 21.92
C LEU A 243 14.13 23.39 22.21
N ALA A 244 14.41 24.51 22.86
CA ALA A 244 13.46 25.57 23.14
C ALA A 244 13.95 26.91 22.60
N TYR A 245 13.03 27.79 22.25
CA TYR A 245 13.37 29.10 21.68
C TYR A 245 13.70 30.17 22.74
N GLY A 246 13.20 30.03 23.95
CA GLY A 246 13.37 31.03 25.03
C GLY A 246 13.90 30.44 26.32
N ASP A 247 14.62 31.25 27.11
CA ASP A 247 15.27 30.84 28.37
C ASP A 247 14.28 30.27 29.39
N ASP A 248 13.05 30.77 29.44
CA ASP A 248 12.03 30.30 30.38
C ASP A 248 11.59 28.87 30.01
N ALA A 249 11.43 28.58 28.72
CA ALA A 249 11.09 27.22 28.26
C ALA A 249 12.25 26.22 28.48
N VAL A 250 13.49 26.68 28.39
CA VAL A 250 14.68 25.84 28.72
C VAL A 250 14.73 25.48 30.19
N LYS A 251 14.33 26.42 31.10
CA LYS A 251 14.30 26.15 32.55
C LYS A 251 13.19 25.19 32.98
N GLU A 252 12.09 25.14 32.21
CA GLU A 252 10.97 24.19 32.42
C GLU A 252 11.30 22.79 31.94
N MET A 253 12.20 22.62 30.96
CA MET A 253 12.63 21.33 30.38
C MET A 253 13.72 20.66 31.21
#